data_0efa66e763af9374ee8a8438c0e6a280
#
_entry.id   0efa66e763af9374ee8a8438c0e6a280
#
_cell.length_a   1.000
_cell.length_b   1.000
_cell.length_c   1.000
_cell.angle_alpha   90.00
_cell.angle_beta   90.00
_cell.angle_gamma   90.00
#
_symmetry.space_group_name_H-M   'P 1'
#
loop_
_entity.id
_entity.type
_entity.pdbx_description
1 polymer ?
#
loop_
_entity_poly.entity_id
_entity_poly.type
_entity_poly.pdbx_seq_one_letter_code
_entity_poly.pdbx_strand_id
1 'polypeptide(L)'
;MENRTFSAMLIGPRDRQEDAITDGKTVFQADLLTRKNGSSAERILLAVCDGMGGHDGGEIASMFVCEALNRIRWENVSGEHVLESLAGIQREAMVQLPENSGTTVAGLLAGNGRIVAFNAGDSRIYRLEADAIHYISHDHSLIQEMIDQSILNVNNVGFHPLRNVIELGIGPAFDGSWNVKKVHVHEESLEIPSYYLLCSDGLTDIIGESDIHELLMPDPVENGTRLYNALKQKTLRDNTSFMIVAIR
;
A
#
# COMPACT_ATOMS: atom_id res chain seq x y z
N MET A 1 -11.50 -16.89 -9.32
CA MET A 1 -11.13 -15.64 -10.00
C MET A 1 -9.76 -15.82 -10.63
N GLU A 2 -9.62 -15.46 -11.88
CA GLU A 2 -8.31 -15.31 -12.49
C GLU A 2 -7.75 -13.94 -12.13
N ASN A 3 -6.47 -13.88 -11.84
CA ASN A 3 -5.80 -12.61 -11.61
C ASN A 3 -4.45 -12.57 -12.33
N ARG A 4 -4.06 -11.37 -12.71
CA ARG A 4 -2.73 -11.05 -13.22
C ARG A 4 -2.18 -9.89 -12.41
N THR A 5 -0.93 -9.97 -12.02
CA THR A 5 -0.26 -8.94 -11.23
C THR A 5 1.03 -8.48 -11.88
N PHE A 6 1.37 -7.22 -11.68
CA PHE A 6 2.70 -6.67 -11.87
C PHE A 6 3.16 -6.06 -10.55
N SER A 7 4.35 -6.38 -10.10
CA SER A 7 4.95 -5.82 -8.88
C SER A 7 6.32 -5.26 -9.18
N ALA A 8 6.65 -4.15 -8.56
CA ALA A 8 7.97 -3.53 -8.67
C ALA A 8 8.41 -2.93 -7.35
N MET A 9 9.72 -2.96 -7.10
CA MET A 9 10.40 -2.31 -5.99
C MET A 9 11.67 -1.66 -6.49
N LEU A 10 11.99 -0.47 -5.99
CA LEU A 10 13.22 0.28 -6.22
C LEU A 10 13.68 0.86 -4.89
N ILE A 11 14.93 0.61 -4.51
CA ILE A 11 15.51 1.14 -3.27
C ILE A 11 15.65 2.68 -3.28
N GLY A 12 15.77 3.29 -4.48
CA GLY A 12 16.02 4.72 -4.60
C GLY A 12 17.37 5.14 -4.02
N PRO A 13 17.43 6.30 -3.32
CA PRO A 13 18.68 6.81 -2.72
C PRO A 13 18.93 6.27 -1.29
N ARG A 14 18.12 5.36 -0.81
CA ARG A 14 18.21 4.80 0.55
C ARG A 14 19.30 3.72 0.62
N ASP A 15 19.88 3.53 1.80
CA ASP A 15 20.85 2.47 2.04
C ASP A 15 20.21 1.09 2.18
N ARG A 16 18.90 1.06 2.47
CA ARG A 16 18.12 -0.16 2.71
C ARG A 16 16.74 -0.07 2.09
N GLN A 17 16.18 -1.23 1.76
CA GLN A 17 14.79 -1.37 1.36
C GLN A 17 13.93 -1.57 2.60
N GLU A 18 13.21 -0.54 3.01
CA GLU A 18 12.28 -0.58 4.15
C GLU A 18 10.85 -0.91 3.69
N ASP A 19 10.53 -0.79 2.39
CA ASP A 19 9.27 -1.28 1.85
C ASP A 19 9.24 -2.82 1.80
N ALA A 20 8.07 -3.40 2.02
CA ALA A 20 7.78 -4.80 1.73
C ALA A 20 6.45 -4.92 0.98
N ILE A 21 6.35 -5.94 0.11
CA ILE A 21 5.11 -6.25 -0.60
C ILE A 21 4.75 -7.71 -0.45
N THR A 22 3.47 -8.05 -0.50
CA THR A 22 3.02 -9.43 -0.52
C THR A 22 1.94 -9.70 -1.57
N ASP A 23 2.02 -10.89 -2.19
CA ASP A 23 0.99 -11.43 -3.07
C ASP A 23 0.03 -12.42 -2.37
N GLY A 24 0.00 -12.37 -1.02
CA GLY A 24 -0.79 -13.24 -0.16
C GLY A 24 -0.19 -14.63 0.04
N LYS A 25 0.99 -14.91 -0.56
CA LYS A 25 1.72 -16.17 -0.44
C LYS A 25 3.19 -15.95 -0.13
N THR A 26 3.79 -14.99 -0.80
CA THR A 26 5.22 -14.67 -0.72
C THR A 26 5.38 -13.21 -0.38
N VAL A 27 6.26 -12.93 0.56
CA VAL A 27 6.70 -11.57 0.88
C VAL A 27 7.96 -11.26 0.10
N PHE A 28 8.03 -10.06 -0.45
CA PHE A 28 9.19 -9.54 -1.16
C PHE A 28 9.66 -8.27 -0.49
N GLN A 29 10.98 -8.20 -0.26
CA GLN A 29 11.69 -7.02 0.16
C GLN A 29 13.04 -7.05 -0.56
N ALA A 30 13.19 -6.22 -1.58
CA ALA A 30 14.33 -6.28 -2.47
C ALA A 30 14.70 -4.90 -3.00
N ASP A 31 16.00 -4.63 -3.13
CA ASP A 31 16.51 -3.36 -3.65
C ASP A 31 16.05 -3.07 -5.07
N LEU A 32 15.85 -4.12 -5.85
CA LEU A 32 15.33 -4.05 -7.20
C LEU A 32 14.49 -5.30 -7.51
N LEU A 33 13.22 -5.08 -7.81
CA LEU A 33 12.30 -6.15 -8.20
C LEU A 33 11.43 -5.67 -9.36
N THR A 34 11.23 -6.56 -10.33
CA THR A 34 10.09 -6.52 -11.25
C THR A 34 9.56 -7.92 -11.44
N ARG A 35 8.25 -8.11 -11.29
CA ARG A 35 7.63 -9.42 -11.40
C ARG A 35 6.26 -9.31 -12.04
N LYS A 36 6.03 -10.16 -13.05
CA LYS A 36 4.68 -10.44 -13.56
C LYS A 36 4.27 -11.83 -13.10
N ASN A 37 3.04 -11.97 -12.64
CA ASN A 37 2.48 -13.25 -12.23
C ASN A 37 1.01 -13.34 -12.66
N GLY A 38 0.52 -14.56 -12.81
CA GLY A 38 -0.88 -14.86 -13.04
C GLY A 38 -1.26 -16.09 -12.24
N SER A 39 -2.42 -16.06 -11.62
CA SER A 39 -2.91 -17.20 -10.86
C SER A 39 -4.44 -17.27 -10.91
N SER A 40 -4.98 -18.43 -10.52
CA SER A 40 -6.39 -18.57 -10.22
C SER A 40 -6.52 -18.89 -8.73
N ALA A 41 -7.36 -18.15 -8.04
CA ALA A 41 -7.60 -18.32 -6.62
C ALA A 41 -9.04 -17.92 -6.24
N GLU A 42 -9.55 -18.54 -5.17
CA GLU A 42 -10.84 -18.14 -4.61
C GLU A 42 -10.77 -16.77 -3.94
N ARG A 43 -9.60 -16.46 -3.39
CA ARG A 43 -9.30 -15.21 -2.69
C ARG A 43 -7.94 -14.70 -3.10
N ILE A 44 -7.81 -13.39 -3.15
CA ILE A 44 -6.58 -12.66 -3.50
C ILE A 44 -6.32 -11.69 -2.36
N LEU A 45 -5.11 -11.72 -1.83
CA LEU A 45 -4.58 -10.71 -0.92
C LEU A 45 -3.35 -10.10 -1.58
N LEU A 46 -3.31 -8.77 -1.61
CA LEU A 46 -2.12 -8.00 -1.97
C LEU A 46 -1.91 -6.94 -0.90
N ALA A 47 -0.68 -6.62 -0.56
CA ALA A 47 -0.36 -5.48 0.29
C ALA A 47 1.00 -4.87 -0.06
N VAL A 48 1.09 -3.57 0.16
CA VAL A 48 2.31 -2.76 0.19
C VAL A 48 2.43 -2.18 1.58
N CYS A 49 3.58 -2.33 2.20
CA CYS A 49 3.93 -1.85 3.52
C CYS A 49 5.21 -1.01 3.40
N ASP A 50 5.16 0.24 3.84
CA ASP A 50 6.28 1.18 3.86
C ASP A 50 6.77 1.28 5.30
N GLY A 51 8.00 0.81 5.53
CA GLY A 51 8.57 0.68 6.86
C GLY A 51 9.22 1.96 7.34
N MET A 52 9.05 2.26 8.62
CA MET A 52 9.68 3.40 9.27
C MET A 52 10.30 3.04 10.61
N GLY A 53 11.37 3.71 10.95
CA GLY A 53 12.08 3.51 12.22
C GLY A 53 13.58 3.62 12.04
N GLY A 54 14.28 4.40 12.89
CA GLY A 54 15.74 4.54 12.80
C GLY A 54 16.44 3.19 13.00
N HIS A 55 17.59 2.97 12.33
CA HIS A 55 18.51 1.84 12.55
C HIS A 55 17.92 0.46 12.38
N ASP A 56 17.39 -0.12 11.50
CA ASP A 56 16.92 -1.51 11.29
C ASP A 56 15.46 -1.77 11.67
N GLY A 57 14.70 -0.74 12.05
CA GLY A 57 13.31 -0.94 12.51
C GLY A 57 12.30 -1.04 11.39
N GLY A 58 12.41 -0.22 10.33
CA GLY A 58 11.43 -0.11 9.26
C GLY A 58 11.34 -1.36 8.40
N GLU A 59 12.49 -1.89 7.96
CA GLU A 59 12.56 -3.12 7.15
C GLU A 59 11.96 -4.33 7.88
N ILE A 60 12.21 -4.42 9.21
CA ILE A 60 11.65 -5.51 10.02
C ILE A 60 10.14 -5.34 10.16
N ALA A 61 9.66 -4.12 10.38
CA ALA A 61 8.24 -3.85 10.60
C ALA A 61 7.39 -4.12 9.34
N SER A 62 7.82 -3.66 8.17
CA SER A 62 7.10 -3.89 6.91
C SER A 62 7.08 -5.37 6.53
N MET A 63 8.21 -6.08 6.69
CA MET A 63 8.30 -7.52 6.48
C MET A 63 7.35 -8.27 7.43
N PHE A 64 7.38 -7.93 8.73
CA PHE A 64 6.55 -8.54 9.75
C PHE A 64 5.05 -8.43 9.42
N VAL A 65 4.59 -7.23 9.03
CA VAL A 65 3.17 -7.00 8.71
C VAL A 65 2.76 -7.78 7.45
N CYS A 66 3.58 -7.80 6.39
CA CYS A 66 3.33 -8.60 5.20
C CYS A 66 3.25 -10.11 5.53
N GLU A 67 4.16 -10.62 6.37
CA GLU A 67 4.13 -12.02 6.81
C GLU A 67 2.91 -12.32 7.70
N ALA A 68 2.55 -11.41 8.59
CA ALA A 68 1.37 -11.55 9.44
C ALA A 68 0.09 -11.64 8.61
N LEU A 69 -0.07 -10.77 7.59
CA LEU A 69 -1.18 -10.82 6.66
C LEU A 69 -1.26 -12.16 5.92
N ASN A 70 -0.12 -12.73 5.50
CA ASN A 70 -0.08 -14.03 4.83
C ASN A 70 -0.46 -15.21 5.74
N ARG A 71 -0.29 -15.09 7.07
CA ARG A 71 -0.68 -16.12 8.04
C ARG A 71 -2.19 -16.14 8.31
N ILE A 72 -2.90 -15.06 7.99
CA ILE A 72 -4.34 -14.97 8.25
C ILE A 72 -5.12 -15.86 7.29
N ARG A 73 -6.06 -16.60 7.84
CA ARG A 73 -7.02 -17.36 7.07
C ARG A 73 -8.22 -16.47 6.72
N TRP A 74 -8.18 -15.89 5.56
CA TRP A 74 -9.22 -14.97 5.08
C TRP A 74 -10.52 -15.72 4.72
N GLU A 75 -11.24 -16.20 5.73
CA GLU A 75 -12.50 -16.94 5.53
C GLU A 75 -13.61 -16.04 5.00
N ASN A 76 -13.66 -14.82 5.51
CA ASN A 76 -14.61 -13.79 5.07
C ASN A 76 -13.88 -12.63 4.41
N VAL A 77 -14.43 -12.16 3.28
CA VAL A 77 -14.00 -10.93 2.61
C VAL A 77 -14.92 -9.81 3.09
N SER A 78 -14.54 -9.17 4.19
CA SER A 78 -15.27 -8.07 4.83
C SER A 78 -14.33 -7.13 5.57
N GLY A 79 -14.72 -5.85 5.67
CA GLY A 79 -13.98 -4.86 6.44
C GLY A 79 -13.88 -5.20 7.91
N GLU A 80 -14.93 -5.79 8.50
CA GLU A 80 -14.91 -6.24 9.89
C GLU A 80 -13.77 -7.24 10.13
N HIS A 81 -13.65 -8.27 9.28
CA HIS A 81 -12.57 -9.27 9.40
C HIS A 81 -11.18 -8.64 9.18
N VAL A 82 -11.07 -7.68 8.27
CA VAL A 82 -9.82 -6.91 8.07
C VAL A 82 -9.46 -6.14 9.34
N LEU A 83 -10.40 -5.39 9.91
CA LEU A 83 -10.16 -4.59 11.13
C LEU A 83 -9.77 -5.46 12.33
N GLU A 84 -10.43 -6.59 12.55
CA GLU A 84 -10.09 -7.55 13.60
C GLU A 84 -8.68 -8.11 13.39
N SER A 85 -8.35 -8.45 12.15
CA SER A 85 -7.03 -8.98 11.76
C SER A 85 -5.93 -7.97 12.01
N LEU A 86 -6.10 -6.72 11.57
CA LEU A 86 -5.12 -5.65 11.78
C LEU A 86 -4.95 -5.31 13.27
N ALA A 87 -6.03 -5.35 14.05
CA ALA A 87 -5.93 -5.20 15.51
C ALA A 87 -5.14 -6.36 16.17
N GLY A 88 -5.25 -7.56 15.61
CA GLY A 88 -4.43 -8.71 16.01
C GLY A 88 -2.95 -8.50 15.69
N ILE A 89 -2.66 -8.11 14.44
CA ILE A 89 -1.30 -7.81 13.96
C ILE A 89 -0.66 -6.71 14.80
N GLN A 90 -1.38 -5.63 15.13
CA GLN A 90 -0.85 -4.57 16.00
C GLN A 90 -0.45 -5.12 17.38
N ARG A 91 -1.29 -5.95 18.02
CA ARG A 91 -0.94 -6.55 19.31
C ARG A 91 0.32 -7.41 19.23
N GLU A 92 0.48 -8.19 18.15
CA GLU A 92 1.71 -8.96 17.93
C GLU A 92 2.92 -8.07 17.69
N ALA A 93 2.76 -7.02 16.88
CA ALA A 93 3.80 -6.04 16.56
C ALA A 93 4.34 -5.35 17.81
N MET A 94 3.46 -4.95 18.74
CA MET A 94 3.85 -4.33 20.02
C MET A 94 4.78 -5.21 20.88
N VAL A 95 4.78 -6.51 20.67
CA VAL A 95 5.60 -7.45 21.45
C VAL A 95 6.86 -7.88 20.69
N GLN A 96 6.78 -7.95 19.37
CA GLN A 96 7.83 -8.58 18.56
C GLN A 96 8.75 -7.57 17.84
N LEU A 97 8.26 -6.36 17.59
CA LEU A 97 9.03 -5.36 16.86
C LEU A 97 9.89 -4.49 17.77
N PRO A 98 11.02 -3.94 17.26
CA PRO A 98 11.82 -2.98 17.97
C PRO A 98 11.03 -1.73 18.38
N GLU A 99 11.39 -1.14 19.52
CA GLU A 99 10.86 0.17 19.92
C GLU A 99 11.09 1.22 18.81
N ASN A 100 10.10 2.10 18.62
CA ASN A 100 10.09 3.15 17.60
C ASN A 100 10.08 2.63 16.14
N SER A 101 9.86 1.35 15.90
CA SER A 101 9.62 0.83 14.57
C SER A 101 8.13 0.75 14.26
N GLY A 102 7.79 0.85 12.99
CA GLY A 102 6.44 0.72 12.49
C GLY A 102 6.40 0.68 10.98
N THR A 103 5.23 0.52 10.44
CA THR A 103 5.01 0.49 8.99
C THR A 103 3.60 0.96 8.64
N THR A 104 3.46 1.52 7.44
CA THR A 104 2.15 1.67 6.81
C THR A 104 1.62 0.30 6.35
N VAL A 105 0.39 0.24 5.95
CA VAL A 105 -0.18 -0.85 5.16
C VAL A 105 -1.22 -0.32 4.20
N ALA A 106 -1.09 -0.67 2.92
CA ALA A 106 -2.12 -0.52 1.90
C ALA A 106 -2.40 -1.92 1.34
N GLY A 107 -3.60 -2.45 1.58
CA GLY A 107 -3.96 -3.81 1.27
C GLY A 107 -5.27 -3.95 0.49
N LEU A 108 -5.33 -4.96 -0.36
CA LEU A 108 -6.50 -5.33 -1.16
C LEU A 108 -6.82 -6.81 -0.92
N LEU A 109 -8.03 -7.08 -0.42
CA LEU A 109 -8.58 -8.42 -0.27
C LEU A 109 -9.76 -8.59 -1.23
N ALA A 110 -9.69 -9.58 -2.11
CA ALA A 110 -10.75 -9.90 -3.07
C ALA A 110 -11.23 -11.34 -2.93
N GLY A 111 -12.52 -11.56 -3.04
CA GLY A 111 -13.14 -12.88 -2.98
C GLY A 111 -14.64 -12.81 -2.72
N ASN A 112 -15.35 -13.91 -2.95
CA ASN A 112 -16.78 -14.02 -2.66
C ASN A 112 -17.63 -12.89 -3.31
N GLY A 113 -17.23 -12.40 -4.49
CA GLY A 113 -17.90 -11.29 -5.18
C GLY A 113 -17.69 -9.92 -4.53
N ARG A 114 -16.69 -9.74 -3.69
CA ARG A 114 -16.37 -8.50 -2.98
C ARG A 114 -14.92 -8.10 -3.12
N ILE A 115 -14.67 -6.80 -3.00
CA ILE A 115 -13.38 -6.17 -2.79
C ILE A 115 -13.42 -5.45 -1.45
N VAL A 116 -12.35 -5.60 -0.69
CA VAL A 116 -12.06 -4.81 0.52
C VAL A 116 -10.67 -4.19 0.34
N ALA A 117 -10.62 -2.89 0.10
CA ALA A 117 -9.38 -2.11 0.16
C ALA A 117 -9.26 -1.52 1.56
N PHE A 118 -8.06 -1.54 2.14
CA PHE A 118 -7.81 -1.05 3.49
C PHE A 118 -6.44 -0.41 3.61
N ASN A 119 -6.33 0.66 4.38
CA ASN A 119 -5.03 1.23 4.70
C ASN A 119 -4.94 1.82 6.11
N ALA A 120 -3.71 1.77 6.65
CA ALA A 120 -3.23 2.55 7.78
C ALA A 120 -1.88 3.15 7.39
N GLY A 121 -1.77 4.47 7.41
CA GLY A 121 -0.64 5.23 6.88
C GLY A 121 -1.00 5.98 5.60
N ASP A 122 0.01 6.35 4.83
CA ASP A 122 -0.08 7.14 3.61
C ASP A 122 0.33 6.37 2.34
N SER A 123 0.57 5.07 2.45
CA SER A 123 0.56 4.16 1.29
C SER A 123 -0.83 4.08 0.71
N ARG A 124 -0.94 4.13 -0.63
CA ARG A 124 -2.19 4.40 -1.32
C ARG A 124 -2.72 3.24 -2.15
N ILE A 125 -4.04 3.26 -2.36
CA ILE A 125 -4.76 2.33 -3.22
C ILE A 125 -5.62 3.11 -4.20
N TYR A 126 -5.53 2.72 -5.47
CA TYR A 126 -6.31 3.30 -6.55
C TYR A 126 -7.08 2.22 -7.29
N ARG A 127 -8.32 2.54 -7.69
CA ARG A 127 -9.05 1.80 -8.71
C ARG A 127 -8.78 2.46 -10.06
N LEU A 128 -8.43 1.66 -11.07
CA LEU A 128 -8.08 2.12 -12.41
C LEU A 128 -9.25 1.80 -13.36
N GLU A 129 -9.81 2.82 -13.98
CA GLU A 129 -10.84 2.72 -15.00
C GLU A 129 -10.30 3.25 -16.34
N ALA A 130 -11.04 3.04 -17.43
CA ALA A 130 -10.56 3.39 -18.77
C ALA A 130 -10.24 4.89 -18.92
N ASP A 131 -11.00 5.73 -18.27
CA ASP A 131 -10.97 7.19 -18.37
C ASP A 131 -10.59 7.91 -17.06
N ALA A 132 -10.38 7.16 -15.97
CA ALA A 132 -10.10 7.74 -14.67
C ALA A 132 -9.22 6.85 -13.77
N ILE A 133 -8.53 7.50 -12.85
CA ILE A 133 -7.90 6.89 -11.67
C ILE A 133 -8.65 7.38 -10.43
N HIS A 134 -9.12 6.45 -9.60
CA HIS A 134 -9.89 6.77 -8.40
C HIS A 134 -9.07 6.43 -7.17
N TYR A 135 -8.71 7.42 -6.39
CA TYR A 135 -8.11 7.26 -5.08
C TYR A 135 -9.15 6.71 -4.10
N ILE A 136 -8.97 5.47 -3.62
CA ILE A 136 -9.93 4.76 -2.78
C ILE A 136 -9.44 4.48 -1.35
N SER A 137 -8.16 4.71 -1.06
CA SER A 137 -7.62 4.76 0.30
C SER A 137 -7.74 6.18 0.88
N HIS A 138 -7.36 6.37 2.13
CA HIS A 138 -7.31 7.68 2.78
C HIS A 138 -6.03 7.81 3.58
N ASP A 139 -5.22 8.84 3.31
CA ASP A 139 -3.95 9.01 4.00
C ASP A 139 -4.15 9.36 5.49
N HIS A 140 -3.42 8.68 6.36
CA HIS A 140 -3.35 9.00 7.77
C HIS A 140 -2.09 9.82 8.05
N SER A 141 -2.04 11.01 7.51
CA SER A 141 -0.95 11.97 7.71
C SER A 141 -1.47 13.29 8.29
N LEU A 142 -0.61 14.00 8.99
CA LEU A 142 -0.96 15.32 9.55
C LEU A 142 -1.41 16.30 8.46
N ILE A 143 -0.83 16.21 7.27
CA ILE A 143 -1.23 17.01 6.12
C ILE A 143 -2.66 16.67 5.66
N GLN A 144 -2.99 15.40 5.59
CA GLN A 144 -4.34 14.99 5.20
C GLN A 144 -5.37 15.44 6.24
N GLU A 145 -5.07 15.32 7.53
CA GLU A 145 -5.95 15.85 8.58
C GLU A 145 -6.18 17.36 8.44
N MET A 146 -5.12 18.13 8.14
CA MET A 146 -5.25 19.57 7.88
C MET A 146 -6.10 19.89 6.66
N ILE A 147 -6.06 19.05 5.62
CA ILE A 147 -6.90 19.19 4.42
C ILE A 147 -8.35 18.87 4.77
N ASP A 148 -8.62 17.79 5.46
CA ASP A 148 -9.96 17.36 5.87
C ASP A 148 -10.66 18.40 6.76
N GLN A 149 -9.88 19.06 7.63
CA GLN A 149 -10.33 20.18 8.45
C GLN A 149 -10.41 21.52 7.69
N SER A 150 -10.10 21.52 6.39
CA SER A 150 -10.05 22.75 5.55
C SER A 150 -9.05 23.82 6.04
N ILE A 151 -8.03 23.41 6.80
CA ILE A 151 -6.94 24.27 7.27
C ILE A 151 -5.90 24.48 6.17
N LEU A 152 -5.65 23.43 5.36
CA LEU A 152 -4.68 23.45 4.27
C LEU A 152 -5.37 23.15 2.93
N ASN A 153 -5.00 23.90 1.89
CA ASN A 153 -5.44 23.61 0.53
C ASN A 153 -4.52 22.56 -0.10
N VAL A 154 -5.09 21.56 -0.78
CA VAL A 154 -4.37 20.48 -1.45
C VAL A 154 -3.25 20.98 -2.39
N ASN A 155 -3.43 22.15 -3.01
CA ASN A 155 -2.42 22.74 -3.90
C ASN A 155 -1.15 23.23 -3.16
N ASN A 156 -1.16 23.32 -1.84
CA ASN A 156 -0.05 23.83 -1.01
C ASN A 156 0.74 22.73 -0.30
N VAL A 157 0.44 21.46 -0.56
CA VAL A 157 1.02 20.30 0.13
C VAL A 157 2.49 20.05 -0.23
N GLY A 158 2.87 20.26 -1.50
CA GLY A 158 4.13 19.75 -2.08
C GLY A 158 5.44 20.16 -1.39
N PHE A 159 5.45 21.27 -0.62
CA PHE A 159 6.62 21.77 0.10
C PHE A 159 6.38 21.92 1.61
N HIS A 160 5.30 21.36 2.13
CA HIS A 160 4.98 21.51 3.54
C HIS A 160 5.96 20.69 4.42
N PRO A 161 6.55 21.28 5.48
CA PRO A 161 7.56 20.58 6.29
C PRO A 161 7.02 19.36 7.04
N LEU A 162 5.72 19.27 7.26
CA LEU A 162 5.05 18.18 7.96
C LEU A 162 4.48 17.09 7.02
N ARG A 163 4.81 17.11 5.73
CA ARG A 163 4.21 16.22 4.73
C ARG A 163 4.44 14.73 5.01
N ASN A 164 5.56 14.39 5.66
CA ASN A 164 5.92 13.00 5.97
C ASN A 164 5.59 12.61 7.43
N VAL A 165 4.71 13.36 8.11
CA VAL A 165 4.29 13.02 9.47
C VAL A 165 3.08 12.10 9.39
N ILE A 166 3.30 10.82 9.63
CA ILE A 166 2.27 9.78 9.63
C ILE A 166 1.67 9.67 11.04
N GLU A 167 0.34 9.65 11.12
CA GLU A 167 -0.39 9.61 12.39
C GLU A 167 -0.91 8.23 12.76
N LEU A 168 -1.02 7.32 11.79
CA LEU A 168 -1.48 5.95 11.99
C LEU A 168 -0.68 4.97 11.14
N GLY A 169 -0.25 3.90 11.74
CA GLY A 169 0.43 2.76 11.11
C GLY A 169 0.43 1.58 12.07
N ILE A 170 1.17 0.53 11.78
CA ILE A 170 1.27 -0.67 12.59
C ILE A 170 2.68 -0.74 13.20
N GLY A 171 2.76 -0.99 14.50
CA GLY A 171 4.01 -1.15 15.24
C GLY A 171 4.13 -0.25 16.46
N PRO A 172 5.21 -0.42 17.26
CA PRO A 172 5.44 0.36 18.48
C PRO A 172 5.51 1.88 18.27
N ALA A 173 5.98 2.34 17.12
CA ALA A 173 6.00 3.78 16.79
C ALA A 173 4.62 4.44 16.86
N PHE A 174 3.55 3.66 16.76
CA PHE A 174 2.17 4.13 16.75
C PHE A 174 1.36 3.79 18.01
N ASP A 175 2.00 3.28 19.08
CA ASP A 175 1.31 2.86 20.31
C ASP A 175 0.34 3.94 20.84
N GLY A 176 0.79 5.16 20.93
CA GLY A 176 -0.01 6.28 21.44
C GLY A 176 -1.11 6.78 20.49
N SER A 177 -1.04 6.47 19.20
CA SER A 177 -1.97 6.93 18.15
C SER A 177 -2.85 5.81 17.59
N TRP A 178 -2.50 4.55 17.84
CA TRP A 178 -3.21 3.41 17.28
C TRP A 178 -4.69 3.39 17.69
N ASN A 179 -5.53 3.33 16.69
CA ASN A 179 -6.96 3.12 16.87
C ASN A 179 -7.53 2.41 15.66
N VAL A 180 -7.97 1.17 15.83
CA VAL A 180 -8.54 0.36 14.74
C VAL A 180 -9.72 1.04 14.03
N LYS A 181 -10.47 1.92 14.72
CA LYS A 181 -11.57 2.68 14.11
C LYS A 181 -11.11 3.77 13.16
N LYS A 182 -9.84 4.15 13.21
CA LYS A 182 -9.24 5.09 12.26
C LYS A 182 -8.71 4.41 10.99
N VAL A 183 -8.52 3.11 11.00
CA VAL A 183 -8.13 2.36 9.80
C VAL A 183 -9.18 2.58 8.72
N HIS A 184 -8.74 3.05 7.56
CA HIS A 184 -9.66 3.24 6.44
C HIS A 184 -9.98 1.91 5.78
N VAL A 185 -11.26 1.68 5.51
CA VAL A 185 -11.75 0.50 4.81
C VAL A 185 -12.78 0.93 3.77
N HIS A 186 -12.53 0.55 2.53
CA HIS A 186 -13.45 0.72 1.41
C HIS A 186 -13.92 -0.66 0.93
N GLU A 187 -15.23 -0.88 0.94
CA GLU A 187 -15.84 -2.12 0.47
C GLU A 187 -16.69 -1.87 -0.77
N GLU A 188 -16.52 -2.71 -1.77
CA GLU A 188 -17.33 -2.66 -2.98
C GLU A 188 -17.62 -4.06 -3.53
N SER A 189 -18.62 -4.17 -4.39
CA SER A 189 -18.87 -5.38 -5.16
C SER A 189 -17.77 -5.59 -6.18
N LEU A 190 -17.29 -6.83 -6.31
CA LEU A 190 -16.33 -7.17 -7.33
C LEU A 190 -17.01 -7.19 -8.71
N GLU A 191 -16.73 -6.21 -9.50
CA GLU A 191 -17.05 -6.16 -10.92
C GLU A 191 -15.84 -6.65 -11.73
N ILE A 192 -16.03 -7.43 -12.76
CA ILE A 192 -14.93 -7.94 -13.60
C ILE A 192 -15.11 -7.48 -15.06
N PRO A 193 -14.02 -7.01 -15.71
CA PRO A 193 -12.66 -6.88 -15.17
C PRO A 193 -12.51 -5.68 -14.24
N SER A 194 -11.71 -5.83 -13.17
CA SER A 194 -11.34 -4.74 -12.26
C SER A 194 -9.83 -4.60 -12.18
N TYR A 195 -9.35 -3.37 -12.04
CA TYR A 195 -7.92 -3.06 -11.97
C TYR A 195 -7.63 -2.16 -10.77
N TYR A 196 -6.58 -2.52 -10.02
CA TYR A 196 -6.15 -1.75 -8.85
C TYR A 196 -4.64 -1.54 -8.88
N LEU A 197 -4.21 -0.41 -8.31
CA LEU A 197 -2.82 -0.08 -8.02
C LEU A 197 -2.70 0.15 -6.51
N LEU A 198 -1.72 -0.51 -5.88
CA LEU A 198 -1.29 -0.26 -4.51
C LEU A 198 0.14 0.26 -4.57
N CYS A 199 0.50 1.27 -3.78
CA CYS A 199 1.85 1.82 -3.80
C CYS A 199 2.25 2.47 -2.47
N SER A 200 3.57 2.52 -2.18
CA SER A 200 4.14 3.41 -1.18
C SER A 200 4.16 4.87 -1.68
N ASP A 201 4.39 5.81 -0.79
CA ASP A 201 4.44 7.25 -1.09
C ASP A 201 5.55 7.60 -2.08
N GLY A 202 6.65 6.83 -2.11
CA GLY A 202 7.74 6.99 -3.07
C GLY A 202 7.32 6.98 -4.54
N LEU A 203 6.17 6.38 -4.89
CA LEU A 203 5.61 6.48 -6.23
C LEU A 203 4.92 7.83 -6.43
N THR A 204 3.99 8.19 -5.56
CA THR A 204 3.12 9.37 -5.71
C THR A 204 3.84 10.68 -5.46
N ASP A 205 4.94 10.66 -4.72
CA ASP A 205 5.87 11.79 -4.55
C ASP A 205 6.61 12.17 -5.84
N ILE A 206 6.69 11.25 -6.80
CA ILE A 206 7.50 11.40 -8.03
C ILE A 206 6.65 11.49 -9.29
N ILE A 207 5.53 10.75 -9.35
CA ILE A 207 4.65 10.69 -10.52
C ILE A 207 3.22 11.01 -10.07
N GLY A 208 2.61 12.01 -10.69
CA GLY A 208 1.22 12.40 -10.40
C GLY A 208 0.21 11.38 -10.91
N GLU A 209 -0.97 11.37 -10.31
CA GLU A 209 -2.04 10.41 -10.60
C GLU A 209 -2.44 10.39 -12.08
N SER A 210 -2.54 11.54 -12.73
CA SER A 210 -2.84 11.63 -14.17
C SER A 210 -1.78 10.94 -15.03
N ASP A 211 -0.49 11.14 -14.70
CA ASP A 211 0.62 10.52 -15.42
C ASP A 211 0.66 9.00 -15.16
N ILE A 212 0.36 8.56 -13.93
CA ILE A 212 0.23 7.14 -13.59
C ILE A 212 -0.86 6.49 -14.45
N HIS A 213 -2.02 7.13 -14.57
CA HIS A 213 -3.13 6.62 -15.38
C HIS A 213 -2.73 6.50 -16.84
N GLU A 214 -2.14 7.54 -17.43
CA GLU A 214 -1.68 7.54 -18.82
C GLU A 214 -0.63 6.45 -19.10
N LEU A 215 0.29 6.23 -18.17
CA LEU A 215 1.32 5.20 -18.29
C LEU A 215 0.73 3.78 -18.23
N LEU A 216 -0.33 3.56 -17.46
CA LEU A 216 -0.86 2.23 -17.18
C LEU A 216 -1.97 1.82 -18.16
N MET A 217 -2.85 2.70 -18.57
CA MET A 217 -4.00 2.32 -19.39
C MET A 217 -3.60 2.04 -20.87
N PRO A 218 -4.33 1.20 -21.63
CA PRO A 218 -5.55 0.46 -21.25
C PRO A 218 -5.32 -0.92 -20.62
N ASP A 219 -4.11 -1.46 -20.53
CA ASP A 219 -3.79 -2.74 -19.87
C ASP A 219 -2.77 -2.50 -18.74
N PRO A 220 -3.23 -2.20 -17.51
CA PRO A 220 -2.34 -1.77 -16.43
C PRO A 220 -1.25 -2.79 -16.10
N VAL A 221 -1.56 -4.08 -16.13
CA VAL A 221 -0.57 -5.12 -15.78
C VAL A 221 0.50 -5.26 -16.85
N GLU A 222 0.13 -5.22 -18.13
CA GLU A 222 1.12 -5.23 -19.22
C GLU A 222 1.95 -3.95 -19.24
N ASN A 223 1.31 -2.82 -18.98
CA ASN A 223 1.95 -1.50 -18.97
C ASN A 223 2.71 -1.19 -17.67
N GLY A 224 2.65 -2.03 -16.64
CA GLY A 224 3.42 -1.83 -15.39
C GLY A 224 4.92 -1.62 -15.61
N THR A 225 5.48 -2.24 -16.67
CA THR A 225 6.87 -2.01 -17.08
C THR A 225 7.11 -0.56 -17.56
N ARG A 226 6.09 0.12 -18.14
CA ARG A 226 6.21 1.52 -18.56
C ARG A 226 6.33 2.44 -17.34
N LEU A 227 5.49 2.20 -16.31
CA LEU A 227 5.55 2.93 -15.04
C LEU A 227 6.90 2.72 -14.34
N TYR A 228 7.38 1.48 -14.25
CA TYR A 228 8.69 1.16 -13.71
C TYR A 228 9.83 1.86 -14.46
N ASN A 229 9.80 1.87 -15.80
CA ASN A 229 10.83 2.55 -16.59
C ASN A 229 10.76 4.08 -16.46
N ALA A 230 9.57 4.65 -16.31
CA ALA A 230 9.40 6.07 -16.03
C ALA A 230 10.02 6.47 -14.69
N LEU A 231 9.81 5.67 -13.64
CA LEU A 231 10.46 5.88 -12.33
C LEU A 231 11.98 5.83 -12.41
N LYS A 232 12.54 4.88 -13.16
CA LYS A 232 14.01 4.78 -13.36
C LYS A 232 14.64 5.98 -14.04
N GLN A 233 13.86 6.79 -14.74
CA GLN A 233 14.32 8.03 -15.39
C GLN A 233 14.18 9.26 -14.48
N LYS A 234 13.57 9.10 -13.31
CA LYS A 234 13.37 10.17 -12.31
C LYS A 234 14.42 10.06 -11.20
N THR A 235 14.63 11.15 -10.50
CA THR A 235 15.38 11.14 -9.25
C THR A 235 14.42 10.72 -8.12
N LEU A 236 14.53 9.48 -7.70
CA LEU A 236 13.76 8.98 -6.56
C LEU A 236 14.21 9.66 -5.28
N ARG A 237 13.31 9.78 -4.32
CA ARG A 237 13.58 10.40 -3.01
C ARG A 237 13.52 9.39 -1.87
N ASP A 238 12.83 8.28 -2.10
CA ASP A 238 12.60 7.21 -1.14
C ASP A 238 12.60 5.84 -1.79
N ASN A 239 12.47 4.78 -0.96
CA ASN A 239 12.03 3.49 -1.43
C ASN A 239 10.73 3.67 -2.22
N THR A 240 10.55 2.91 -3.28
CA THR A 240 9.39 3.02 -4.14
C THR A 240 8.90 1.64 -4.50
N SER A 241 7.73 1.28 -4.01
CA SER A 241 7.13 -0.03 -4.24
C SER A 241 5.71 0.11 -4.76
N PHE A 242 5.35 -0.73 -5.72
CA PHE A 242 3.97 -0.79 -6.19
C PHE A 242 3.56 -2.17 -6.70
N MET A 243 2.26 -2.43 -6.62
CA MET A 243 1.61 -3.62 -7.15
C MET A 243 0.40 -3.21 -7.98
N ILE A 244 0.28 -3.82 -9.16
CA ILE A 244 -0.89 -3.66 -10.03
C ILE A 244 -1.57 -5.01 -10.14
N VAL A 245 -2.89 -5.05 -10.05
CA VAL A 245 -3.68 -6.27 -10.22
C VAL A 245 -4.81 -6.05 -11.21
N ALA A 246 -4.99 -7.04 -12.09
CA ALA A 246 -6.18 -7.23 -12.91
C ALA A 246 -6.92 -8.47 -12.38
N ILE A 247 -8.18 -8.32 -12.01
CA ILE A 247 -9.08 -9.39 -11.57
C ILE A 247 -10.09 -9.66 -12.69
N ARG A 248 -10.22 -10.95 -13.08
CA ARG A 248 -11.07 -11.41 -14.18
C ARG A 248 -11.88 -12.63 -13.80
#